data_cfa8eba6ddce52aec7ac40390134ac64
#
_entry.id   cfa8eba6ddce52aec7ac40390134ac64
#
_cell.length_a   1.000
_cell.length_b   1.000
_cell.length_c   1.000
_cell.angle_alpha   90.00
_cell.angle_beta   90.00
_cell.angle_gamma   90.00
#
_symmetry.space_group_name_H-M   'P 1'
#
loop_
_entity.id
_entity.type
_entity.pdbx_description
1 polymer ?
#
loop_
_entity_poly.entity_id
_entity_poly.type
_entity_poly.pdbx_seq_one_letter_code
_entity_poly.pdbx_strand_id
1 'polypeptide(L)'
;IHEKDDTKLNLLPECVYKTQAEKAIIEKTDKNVPFVAEFLYLIPKANLIENSADKNTVINTDRLSVLFRSISKMTGMRYHVGEKGPKDNGELLYKKAYMIASPDSDEPIADKNTGNADGQISYCYQHDHTYGDTKYKLEYRQSGNQLYATFLNTLPLTSLGIKVIMPENMRISVISIDCGDDILLYLSTDCNAKKIGMINVRKQIEESMTARIEAIYNWFMKQF
;
A
#
# COMPACT_ATOMS: atom_id res chain seq x y z
N ILE A 1 -6.28 -4.74 -12.85
CA ILE A 1 -5.48 -5.96 -12.77
C ILE A 1 -4.95 -6.26 -14.16
N HIS A 2 -3.66 -6.51 -14.24
CA HIS A 2 -3.00 -6.82 -15.51
C HIS A 2 -3.24 -8.26 -15.94
N GLU A 3 -3.21 -8.48 -17.25
CA GLU A 3 -3.19 -9.83 -17.78
C GLU A 3 -1.93 -10.58 -17.35
N LYS A 4 -1.97 -11.91 -17.47
CA LYS A 4 -0.83 -12.75 -17.14
C LYS A 4 0.40 -12.28 -17.89
N ASP A 5 1.49 -12.09 -17.15
CA ASP A 5 2.80 -11.70 -17.66
C ASP A 5 2.95 -10.21 -18.11
N ASP A 6 1.89 -9.39 -18.06
CA ASP A 6 2.00 -7.96 -18.27
C ASP A 6 2.38 -7.24 -16.97
N THR A 7 3.57 -6.64 -16.95
CA THR A 7 4.09 -5.85 -15.82
C THR A 7 4.23 -4.36 -16.14
N LYS A 8 3.74 -3.92 -17.32
CA LYS A 8 3.80 -2.51 -17.71
C LYS A 8 2.74 -1.72 -16.95
N LEU A 9 3.15 -0.65 -16.26
CA LEU A 9 2.22 0.23 -15.57
C LEU A 9 1.45 1.10 -16.58
N ASN A 10 0.12 0.94 -16.62
CA ASN A 10 -0.75 1.59 -17.61
C ASN A 10 -1.53 2.78 -17.03
N LEU A 11 -1.71 2.83 -15.71
CA LEU A 11 -2.40 3.92 -15.01
C LEU A 11 -1.46 4.89 -14.30
N LEU A 12 -0.14 4.64 -14.37
CA LEU A 12 0.86 5.47 -13.73
C LEU A 12 0.81 6.91 -14.29
N PRO A 13 0.55 7.92 -13.45
CA PRO A 13 0.43 9.30 -13.91
C PRO A 13 1.78 9.89 -14.33
N GLU A 14 1.74 10.90 -15.18
CA GLU A 14 2.91 11.73 -15.46
C GLU A 14 3.30 12.51 -14.20
N CYS A 15 4.47 12.18 -13.66
CA CYS A 15 4.98 12.78 -12.42
C CYS A 15 6.50 12.68 -12.34
N VAL A 16 7.11 13.39 -11.39
CA VAL A 16 8.57 13.38 -11.21
C VAL A 16 9.11 12.01 -10.79
N TYR A 17 8.25 11.13 -10.27
CA TYR A 17 8.61 9.79 -9.79
C TYR A 17 8.29 8.67 -10.80
N LYS A 18 7.75 8.99 -11.99
CA LYS A 18 7.33 7.99 -13.00
C LYS A 18 8.43 6.98 -13.30
N THR A 19 9.60 7.46 -13.71
CA THR A 19 10.74 6.57 -14.05
C THR A 19 11.20 5.74 -12.85
N GLN A 20 11.14 6.29 -11.63
CA GLN A 20 11.49 5.54 -10.42
C GLN A 20 10.46 4.44 -10.14
N ALA A 21 9.18 4.72 -10.28
CA ALA A 21 8.10 3.76 -10.08
C ALA A 21 8.17 2.62 -11.12
N GLU A 22 8.40 2.93 -12.40
CA GLU A 22 8.57 1.93 -13.45
C GLU A 22 9.76 0.99 -13.19
N LYS A 23 10.91 1.54 -12.76
CA LYS A 23 12.10 0.76 -12.40
C LYS A 23 11.95 -0.05 -11.12
N ALA A 24 11.01 0.32 -10.27
CA ALA A 24 10.78 -0.35 -9.00
C ALA A 24 9.97 -1.64 -9.12
N ILE A 25 9.32 -1.90 -10.26
CA ILE A 25 8.56 -3.15 -10.49
C ILE A 25 9.49 -4.35 -10.27
N ILE A 26 8.98 -5.32 -9.53
CA ILE A 26 9.72 -6.54 -9.19
C ILE A 26 9.92 -7.38 -10.46
N GLU A 27 11.16 -7.70 -10.77
CA GLU A 27 11.50 -8.45 -11.96
C GLU A 27 10.86 -9.84 -11.96
N LYS A 28 10.26 -10.19 -13.09
CA LYS A 28 9.68 -11.51 -13.33
C LYS A 28 10.77 -12.57 -13.37
N THR A 29 10.50 -13.72 -12.77
CA THR A 29 11.32 -14.91 -12.92
C THR A 29 10.49 -16.08 -13.45
N ASP A 30 11.11 -17.03 -14.19
CA ASP A 30 10.43 -18.20 -14.76
C ASP A 30 9.80 -19.12 -13.70
N LYS A 31 10.27 -19.03 -12.47
CA LYS A 31 9.81 -19.86 -11.34
C LYS A 31 8.60 -19.28 -10.60
N ASN A 32 8.22 -18.04 -10.91
CA ASN A 32 7.20 -17.29 -10.16
C ASN A 32 6.01 -16.94 -11.05
N VAL A 33 4.90 -16.58 -10.41
CA VAL A 33 3.70 -16.02 -11.04
C VAL A 33 3.69 -14.53 -10.76
N PRO A 34 3.95 -13.68 -11.76
CA PRO A 34 3.87 -12.24 -11.57
C PRO A 34 2.41 -11.79 -11.45
N PHE A 35 2.22 -10.76 -10.66
CA PHE A 35 0.94 -10.08 -10.50
C PHE A 35 1.17 -8.58 -10.40
N VAL A 36 0.38 -7.80 -11.13
CA VAL A 36 0.33 -6.34 -11.03
C VAL A 36 -1.11 -5.88 -11.00
N ALA A 37 -1.43 -5.01 -10.08
CA ALA A 37 -2.69 -4.28 -10.05
C ALA A 37 -2.42 -2.80 -9.84
N GLU A 38 -3.18 -1.95 -10.55
CA GLU A 38 -3.10 -0.51 -10.49
C GLU A 38 -4.48 0.10 -10.27
N PHE A 39 -4.51 1.19 -9.49
CA PHE A 39 -5.71 1.98 -9.22
C PHE A 39 -5.34 3.46 -9.30
N LEU A 40 -6.18 4.24 -9.94
CA LEU A 40 -6.01 5.68 -10.07
C LEU A 40 -7.31 6.37 -9.66
N TYR A 41 -7.21 7.28 -8.70
CA TYR A 41 -8.32 8.04 -8.15
C TYR A 41 -8.06 9.54 -8.32
N LEU A 42 -9.07 10.27 -8.75
CA LEU A 42 -9.13 11.72 -8.62
C LEU A 42 -10.10 12.06 -7.50
N ILE A 43 -9.60 12.66 -6.43
CA ILE A 43 -10.33 12.87 -5.17
C ILE A 43 -10.49 14.36 -4.94
N PRO A 44 -11.69 14.95 -5.07
CA PRO A 44 -11.94 16.32 -4.68
C PRO A 44 -11.63 16.53 -3.20
N LYS A 45 -10.81 17.53 -2.86
CA LYS A 45 -10.47 17.85 -1.47
C LYS A 45 -11.72 18.21 -0.65
N ALA A 46 -12.74 18.78 -1.30
CA ALA A 46 -14.03 19.06 -0.67
C ALA A 46 -14.63 17.80 -0.03
N ASN A 47 -14.56 16.64 -0.69
CA ASN A 47 -15.08 15.38 -0.16
C ASN A 47 -14.34 14.92 1.10
N LEU A 48 -13.03 15.19 1.18
CA LEU A 48 -12.22 14.88 2.37
C LEU A 48 -12.56 15.82 3.52
N ILE A 49 -12.74 17.11 3.23
CA ILE A 49 -13.10 18.14 4.23
C ILE A 49 -14.51 17.90 4.78
N GLU A 50 -15.47 17.48 3.95
CA GLU A 50 -16.83 17.15 4.40
C GLU A 50 -16.85 16.04 5.46
N ASN A 51 -15.93 15.09 5.37
CA ASN A 51 -15.80 13.99 6.31
C ASN A 51 -14.90 14.32 7.52
N SER A 52 -14.18 15.45 7.47
CA SER A 52 -13.28 15.88 8.54
C SER A 52 -14.03 16.42 9.77
N ALA A 53 -13.51 16.10 10.95
CA ALA A 53 -13.96 16.72 12.20
C ALA A 53 -13.64 18.23 12.25
N ASP A 54 -12.57 18.67 11.59
CA ASP A 54 -12.18 20.06 11.44
C ASP A 54 -12.34 20.51 9.98
N LYS A 55 -13.35 21.33 9.72
CA LYS A 55 -13.65 21.88 8.39
C LYS A 55 -12.62 22.90 7.87
N ASN A 56 -11.70 23.35 8.72
CA ASN A 56 -10.60 24.22 8.35
C ASN A 56 -9.31 23.42 8.02
N THR A 57 -9.39 22.10 8.00
CA THR A 57 -8.25 21.24 7.66
C THR A 57 -7.70 21.60 6.29
N VAL A 58 -6.41 22.00 6.25
CA VAL A 58 -5.68 22.20 5.00
C VAL A 58 -5.13 20.87 4.52
N ILE A 59 -5.53 20.47 3.31
CA ILE A 59 -5.05 19.26 2.66
C ILE A 59 -4.02 19.64 1.61
N ASN A 60 -2.76 19.34 1.90
CA ASN A 60 -1.61 19.57 1.04
C ASN A 60 -0.64 18.39 1.10
N THR A 61 0.43 18.43 0.34
CA THR A 61 1.44 17.37 0.26
C THR A 61 2.06 17.04 1.62
N ASP A 62 2.31 18.02 2.48
CA ASP A 62 2.87 17.78 3.82
C ASP A 62 1.88 17.01 4.71
N ARG A 63 0.59 17.36 4.66
CA ARG A 63 -0.46 16.63 5.38
C ARG A 63 -0.58 15.19 4.90
N LEU A 64 -0.53 14.99 3.58
CA LEU A 64 -0.54 13.66 2.97
C LEU A 64 0.71 12.85 3.37
N SER A 65 1.87 13.49 3.40
CA SER A 65 3.13 12.89 3.84
C SER A 65 3.07 12.43 5.30
N VAL A 66 2.53 13.26 6.20
CA VAL A 66 2.29 12.87 7.59
C VAL A 66 1.39 11.66 7.68
N LEU A 67 0.31 11.64 6.89
CA LEU A 67 -0.65 10.53 6.89
C LEU A 67 0.01 9.21 6.44
N PHE A 68 0.70 9.19 5.30
CA PHE A 68 1.33 7.97 4.78
C PHE A 68 2.47 7.44 5.65
N ARG A 69 3.01 8.27 6.55
CA ARG A 69 4.02 7.88 7.55
C ARG A 69 3.43 7.52 8.91
N SER A 70 2.13 7.70 9.11
CA SER A 70 1.43 7.36 10.36
C SER A 70 0.97 5.91 10.35
N ILE A 71 1.93 4.98 10.35
CA ILE A 71 1.69 3.54 10.22
C ILE A 71 0.82 2.99 11.35
N SER A 72 0.97 3.51 12.58
CA SER A 72 0.16 3.07 13.73
C SER A 72 -1.35 3.27 13.50
N LYS A 73 -1.75 4.25 12.70
CA LYS A 73 -3.15 4.50 12.33
C LYS A 73 -3.76 3.43 11.42
N MET A 74 -2.94 2.56 10.82
CA MET A 74 -3.43 1.42 10.03
C MET A 74 -3.96 0.29 10.91
N THR A 75 -3.68 0.28 12.21
CA THR A 75 -4.26 -0.68 13.15
C THR A 75 -5.78 -0.58 13.11
N GLY A 76 -6.46 -1.72 12.96
CA GLY A 76 -7.91 -1.77 12.86
C GLY A 76 -8.45 -1.54 11.44
N MET A 77 -7.59 -1.35 10.43
CA MET A 77 -8.01 -1.28 9.03
C MET A 77 -8.79 -2.53 8.66
N ARG A 78 -9.87 -2.34 7.88
CA ARG A 78 -10.75 -3.42 7.44
C ARG A 78 -10.80 -3.50 5.92
N TYR A 79 -11.08 -4.69 5.43
CA TYR A 79 -11.23 -4.97 4.00
C TYR A 79 -12.43 -5.90 3.75
N HIS A 80 -12.86 -5.97 2.52
CA HIS A 80 -13.95 -6.84 2.09
C HIS A 80 -13.44 -7.81 1.02
N VAL A 81 -13.83 -9.07 1.15
CA VAL A 81 -13.61 -10.10 0.11
C VAL A 81 -14.97 -10.59 -0.35
N GLY A 82 -15.21 -10.57 -1.66
CA GLY A 82 -16.49 -10.98 -2.26
C GLY A 82 -17.58 -9.89 -2.21
N GLU A 83 -18.85 -10.32 -2.41
CA GLU A 83 -19.98 -9.41 -2.42
C GLU A 83 -20.31 -8.89 -1.01
N LYS A 84 -20.50 -7.56 -0.92
CA LYS A 84 -20.82 -6.88 0.34
C LYS A 84 -22.30 -7.03 0.66
N GLY A 85 -22.62 -7.66 1.78
CA GLY A 85 -23.97 -7.63 2.35
C GLY A 85 -24.25 -6.33 3.10
N PRO A 86 -25.52 -5.93 3.33
CA PRO A 86 -25.90 -4.68 4.00
C PRO A 86 -25.37 -4.50 5.44
N LYS A 87 -24.94 -5.59 6.08
CA LYS A 87 -24.41 -5.60 7.46
C LYS A 87 -22.94 -6.02 7.52
N ASP A 88 -22.25 -6.09 6.38
CA ASP A 88 -20.86 -6.49 6.33
C ASP A 88 -19.95 -5.33 6.73
N ASN A 89 -19.36 -5.42 7.93
CA ASN A 89 -18.38 -4.47 8.44
C ASN A 89 -16.95 -4.78 7.91
N GLY A 90 -16.81 -5.75 7.03
CA GLY A 90 -15.53 -6.26 6.55
C GLY A 90 -14.72 -7.01 7.61
N GLU A 91 -13.70 -7.71 7.14
CA GLU A 91 -12.73 -8.39 8.00
C GLU A 91 -11.61 -7.44 8.42
N LEU A 92 -11.00 -7.75 9.56
CA LEU A 92 -9.89 -6.95 10.08
C LEU A 92 -8.62 -7.25 9.27
N LEU A 93 -8.18 -6.31 8.44
CA LEU A 93 -6.97 -6.48 7.63
C LEU A 93 -5.71 -6.46 8.49
N TYR A 94 -5.53 -5.40 9.30
CA TYR A 94 -4.38 -5.28 10.20
C TYR A 94 -4.84 -5.25 11.67
N LYS A 95 -4.56 -6.33 12.37
CA LYS A 95 -4.79 -6.43 13.82
C LYS A 95 -3.81 -5.54 14.60
N LYS A 96 -2.59 -5.40 14.09
CA LYS A 96 -1.54 -4.52 14.61
C LYS A 96 -0.80 -3.89 13.45
N ALA A 97 -0.43 -2.63 13.57
CA ALA A 97 0.46 -1.93 12.66
C ALA A 97 1.25 -0.89 13.45
N TYR A 98 2.57 -0.91 13.33
CA TYR A 98 3.45 0.04 14.03
C TYR A 98 4.83 0.10 13.38
N MET A 99 5.54 1.19 13.63
CA MET A 99 6.92 1.36 13.20
C MET A 99 7.87 0.55 14.07
N ILE A 100 8.95 0.05 13.48
CA ILE A 100 10.06 -0.66 14.13
C ILE A 100 11.39 -0.01 13.76
N ALA A 101 12.41 -0.18 14.60
CA ALA A 101 13.71 0.46 14.39
C ALA A 101 14.50 -0.14 13.20
N SER A 102 14.36 -1.45 12.97
CA SER A 102 15.04 -2.21 11.92
C SER A 102 14.20 -3.43 11.52
N PRO A 103 14.50 -4.11 10.41
CA PRO A 103 13.79 -5.34 10.02
C PRO A 103 13.94 -6.48 11.05
N ASP A 104 14.99 -6.45 11.88
CA ASP A 104 15.24 -7.47 12.91
C ASP A 104 14.55 -7.16 14.25
N SER A 105 13.95 -5.98 14.40
CA SER A 105 13.24 -5.57 15.62
C SER A 105 11.77 -5.91 15.55
N ASP A 106 11.18 -6.29 16.68
CA ASP A 106 9.72 -6.43 16.87
C ASP A 106 9.17 -5.34 17.81
N GLU A 107 10.03 -4.52 18.38
CA GLU A 107 9.65 -3.50 19.36
C GLU A 107 9.02 -2.28 18.67
N PRO A 108 7.82 -1.87 19.10
CA PRO A 108 7.16 -0.67 18.57
C PRO A 108 7.97 0.59 18.88
N ILE A 109 8.07 1.47 17.89
CA ILE A 109 8.56 2.84 18.05
C ILE A 109 7.50 3.84 17.56
N ALA A 110 7.66 5.10 17.91
CA ALA A 110 6.78 6.17 17.42
C ALA A 110 6.86 6.32 15.89
N ASP A 111 5.73 6.71 15.28
CA ASP A 111 5.69 7.04 13.85
C ASP A 111 6.67 8.17 13.50
N LYS A 112 7.45 7.98 12.46
CA LYS A 112 8.38 9.00 11.94
C LYS A 112 7.70 9.90 10.91
N ASN A 113 6.68 10.64 11.35
CA ASN A 113 5.78 11.40 10.48
C ASN A 113 5.95 12.92 10.55
N THR A 114 7.06 13.42 11.11
CA THR A 114 7.38 14.84 11.16
C THR A 114 8.39 15.24 10.07
N GLY A 115 8.37 16.51 9.68
CA GLY A 115 9.27 17.07 8.66
C GLY A 115 8.98 16.54 7.25
N ASN A 116 9.84 16.93 6.31
CA ASN A 116 9.77 16.46 4.92
C ASN A 116 10.14 14.98 4.82
N ALA A 117 9.46 14.23 3.96
CA ALA A 117 9.63 12.78 3.80
C ALA A 117 10.75 12.42 2.79
N ASP A 118 11.30 13.38 2.04
CA ASP A 118 12.21 13.05 0.96
C ASP A 118 13.48 12.31 1.47
N GLY A 119 13.75 11.17 0.85
CA GLY A 119 14.86 10.30 1.22
C GLY A 119 14.67 9.50 2.50
N GLN A 120 13.55 9.62 3.21
CA GLN A 120 13.31 8.85 4.43
C GLN A 120 13.19 7.35 4.13
N ILE A 121 13.91 6.54 4.91
CA ILE A 121 13.78 5.08 4.95
C ILE A 121 13.35 4.68 6.36
N SER A 122 12.42 3.76 6.44
CA SER A 122 11.85 3.30 7.70
C SER A 122 11.43 1.84 7.59
N TYR A 123 11.03 1.23 8.72
CA TYR A 123 10.53 -0.14 8.75
C TYR A 123 9.26 -0.20 9.58
N CYS A 124 8.34 -1.09 9.19
CA CYS A 124 7.14 -1.34 9.97
C CYS A 124 6.85 -2.83 10.13
N TYR A 125 6.09 -3.13 11.17
CA TYR A 125 5.48 -4.42 11.41
C TYR A 125 3.97 -4.29 11.21
N GLN A 126 3.36 -5.30 10.61
CA GLN A 126 1.92 -5.45 10.49
C GLN A 126 1.52 -6.89 10.77
N HIS A 127 0.51 -7.10 11.61
CA HIS A 127 -0.15 -8.41 11.73
C HIS A 127 -1.33 -8.45 10.76
N ASP A 128 -1.08 -9.06 9.62
CA ASP A 128 -2.02 -9.17 8.50
C ASP A 128 -2.94 -10.39 8.68
N HIS A 129 -4.22 -10.23 8.40
CA HIS A 129 -5.21 -11.31 8.53
C HIS A 129 -4.86 -12.54 7.70
N THR A 130 -4.42 -12.36 6.47
CA THR A 130 -4.14 -13.44 5.52
C THR A 130 -2.76 -14.04 5.69
N TYR A 131 -1.76 -13.17 5.94
CA TYR A 131 -0.34 -13.55 5.89
C TYR A 131 0.32 -13.64 7.25
N GLY A 132 -0.39 -13.29 8.33
CA GLY A 132 0.17 -13.26 9.68
C GLY A 132 1.16 -12.11 9.88
N ASP A 133 2.27 -12.38 10.52
CA ASP A 133 3.28 -11.37 10.82
C ASP A 133 4.05 -11.00 9.56
N THR A 134 4.01 -9.72 9.22
CA THR A 134 4.67 -9.14 8.05
C THR A 134 5.52 -7.95 8.47
N LYS A 135 6.62 -7.74 7.75
CA LYS A 135 7.47 -6.54 7.92
C LYS A 135 7.77 -5.94 6.57
N TYR A 136 7.84 -4.62 6.54
CA TYR A 136 8.10 -3.88 5.32
C TYR A 136 9.21 -2.85 5.54
N LYS A 137 10.05 -2.69 4.51
CA LYS A 137 10.89 -1.52 4.30
C LYS A 137 10.05 -0.47 3.62
N LEU A 138 10.05 0.74 4.16
CA LEU A 138 9.32 1.89 3.65
C LEU A 138 10.33 2.89 3.08
N GLU A 139 10.10 3.35 1.86
CA GLU A 139 10.90 4.41 1.26
C GLU A 139 9.98 5.54 0.81
N TYR A 140 10.37 6.77 1.11
CA TYR A 140 9.59 7.96 0.80
C TYR A 140 10.39 8.93 -0.05
N ARG A 141 9.70 9.58 -0.98
CA ARG A 141 10.18 10.71 -1.76
C ARG A 141 9.12 11.80 -1.74
N GLN A 142 9.55 13.04 -1.56
CA GLN A 142 8.67 14.20 -1.55
C GLN A 142 9.32 15.37 -2.26
N SER A 143 8.66 15.89 -3.30
CA SER A 143 9.12 17.04 -4.07
C SER A 143 7.95 17.88 -4.56
N GLY A 144 7.94 19.16 -4.20
CA GLY A 144 6.87 20.10 -4.57
C GLY A 144 5.50 19.59 -4.08
N ASN A 145 4.57 19.42 -5.01
CA ASN A 145 3.22 18.92 -4.76
C ASN A 145 3.07 17.39 -4.88
N GLN A 146 4.18 16.64 -4.91
CA GLN A 146 4.17 15.21 -5.16
C GLN A 146 4.83 14.42 -4.04
N LEU A 147 4.23 13.27 -3.72
CA LEU A 147 4.72 12.30 -2.76
C LEU A 147 4.74 10.91 -3.41
N TYR A 148 5.82 10.18 -3.21
CA TYR A 148 5.94 8.77 -3.58
C TYR A 148 6.36 7.95 -2.36
N ALA A 149 5.66 6.87 -2.09
CA ALA A 149 5.96 5.94 -1.01
C ALA A 149 5.93 4.50 -1.52
N THR A 150 6.85 3.67 -1.04
CA THR A 150 6.87 2.23 -1.31
C THR A 150 6.93 1.43 -0.03
N PHE A 151 6.27 0.27 -0.05
CA PHE A 151 6.29 -0.74 1.01
C PHE A 151 6.79 -2.05 0.38
N LEU A 152 8.02 -2.45 0.68
CA LEU A 152 8.64 -3.68 0.19
C LEU A 152 8.70 -4.71 1.32
N ASN A 153 8.13 -5.90 1.12
CA ASN A 153 8.15 -6.93 2.16
C ASN A 153 9.57 -7.42 2.47
N THR A 154 9.93 -7.46 3.77
CA THR A 154 11.23 -7.98 4.24
C THR A 154 11.13 -9.37 4.81
N LEU A 155 9.92 -9.83 5.13
CA LEU A 155 9.62 -11.20 5.52
C LEU A 155 8.86 -11.95 4.41
N PRO A 156 8.95 -13.29 4.36
CA PRO A 156 8.09 -14.07 3.49
C PRO A 156 6.62 -13.86 3.88
N LEU A 157 5.75 -13.72 2.90
CA LEU A 157 4.31 -13.76 3.13
C LEU A 157 3.86 -15.23 3.10
N THR A 158 3.19 -15.64 4.17
CA THR A 158 2.79 -17.03 4.39
C THR A 158 1.27 -17.14 4.37
N SER A 159 0.74 -18.04 3.58
CA SER A 159 -0.69 -18.37 3.57
C SER A 159 -0.86 -19.87 3.82
N LEU A 160 -1.77 -20.23 4.76
CA LEU A 160 -2.01 -21.62 5.16
C LEU A 160 -0.72 -22.41 5.49
N GLY A 161 0.24 -21.76 6.14
CA GLY A 161 1.53 -22.36 6.52
C GLY A 161 2.57 -22.46 5.39
N ILE A 162 2.24 -22.01 4.17
CA ILE A 162 3.12 -22.06 3.01
C ILE A 162 3.63 -20.66 2.68
N LYS A 163 4.96 -20.50 2.52
CA LYS A 163 5.58 -19.25 2.05
C LYS A 163 5.25 -19.03 0.59
N VAL A 164 4.27 -18.16 0.31
CA VAL A 164 3.76 -17.91 -1.05
C VAL A 164 4.49 -16.79 -1.77
N ILE A 165 4.97 -15.78 -1.06
CA ILE A 165 5.76 -14.67 -1.60
C ILE A 165 7.04 -14.55 -0.75
N MET A 166 8.20 -14.55 -1.39
CA MET A 166 9.48 -14.45 -0.69
C MET A 166 9.78 -13.00 -0.29
N PRO A 167 10.75 -12.74 0.60
CA PRO A 167 11.22 -11.39 0.87
C PRO A 167 11.58 -10.66 -0.44
N GLU A 168 11.30 -9.36 -0.47
CA GLU A 168 11.54 -8.46 -1.59
C GLU A 168 10.78 -8.84 -2.89
N ASN A 169 9.75 -9.68 -2.79
CA ASN A 169 8.94 -10.11 -3.91
C ASN A 169 7.48 -9.60 -3.86
N MET A 170 7.18 -8.65 -2.98
CA MET A 170 5.93 -7.88 -3.01
C MET A 170 6.21 -6.42 -2.69
N ARG A 171 5.67 -5.53 -3.51
CA ARG A 171 5.71 -4.08 -3.30
C ARG A 171 4.31 -3.50 -3.40
N ILE A 172 4.02 -2.56 -2.51
CA ILE A 172 2.91 -1.61 -2.66
C ILE A 172 3.54 -0.25 -2.94
N SER A 173 3.06 0.44 -3.97
CA SER A 173 3.50 1.79 -4.32
C SER A 173 2.32 2.76 -4.23
N VAL A 174 2.58 3.94 -3.70
CA VAL A 174 1.62 5.04 -3.57
C VAL A 174 2.24 6.29 -4.17
N ILE A 175 1.56 6.92 -5.12
CA ILE A 175 1.89 8.27 -5.57
C ILE A 175 0.70 9.16 -5.29
N SER A 176 0.96 10.30 -4.65
CA SER A 176 -0.04 11.33 -4.42
C SER A 176 0.43 12.64 -5.02
N ILE A 177 -0.43 13.28 -5.81
CA ILE A 177 -0.18 14.58 -6.44
C ILE A 177 -1.27 15.55 -5.99
N ASP A 178 -0.85 16.64 -5.38
CA ASP A 178 -1.75 17.76 -5.07
C ASP A 178 -2.00 18.57 -6.35
N CYS A 179 -3.21 18.49 -6.88
CA CYS A 179 -3.64 19.18 -8.10
C CYS A 179 -4.44 20.46 -7.81
N GLY A 180 -4.27 21.07 -6.64
CA GLY A 180 -5.03 22.26 -6.22
C GLY A 180 -6.32 21.86 -5.52
N ASP A 181 -7.45 21.82 -6.22
CA ASP A 181 -8.75 21.43 -5.65
C ASP A 181 -8.91 19.92 -5.50
N ASP A 182 -8.09 19.14 -6.18
CA ASP A 182 -8.13 17.69 -6.20
C ASP A 182 -6.81 17.08 -5.72
N ILE A 183 -6.88 15.80 -5.34
CA ILE A 183 -5.74 14.93 -5.15
C ILE A 183 -5.80 13.80 -6.18
N LEU A 184 -4.75 13.65 -6.98
CA LEU A 184 -4.55 12.46 -7.77
C LEU A 184 -3.83 11.41 -6.92
N LEU A 185 -4.50 10.30 -6.64
CA LEU A 185 -3.95 9.20 -5.85
C LEU A 185 -3.80 7.95 -6.73
N TYR A 186 -2.57 7.56 -6.96
CA TYR A 186 -2.21 6.32 -7.64
C TYR A 186 -1.76 5.29 -6.61
N LEU A 187 -2.31 4.09 -6.71
CA LEU A 187 -1.95 2.94 -5.88
C LEU A 187 -1.61 1.77 -6.81
N SER A 188 -0.50 1.09 -6.56
CA SER A 188 -0.20 -0.15 -7.24
C SER A 188 0.32 -1.21 -6.27
N THR A 189 0.11 -2.46 -6.63
CA THR A 189 0.80 -3.59 -6.02
C THR A 189 1.38 -4.47 -7.10
N ASP A 190 2.60 -4.86 -6.93
CA ASP A 190 3.29 -5.83 -7.77
C ASP A 190 3.91 -6.92 -6.90
N CYS A 191 3.85 -8.15 -7.37
CA CYS A 191 4.50 -9.26 -6.68
C CYS A 191 4.86 -10.41 -7.62
N ASN A 192 5.84 -11.20 -7.17
CA ASN A 192 6.19 -12.49 -7.73
C ASN A 192 5.87 -13.60 -6.73
N ALA A 193 4.77 -14.30 -6.93
CA ALA A 193 4.39 -15.42 -6.10
C ALA A 193 5.00 -16.73 -6.58
N LYS A 194 5.29 -17.64 -5.66
CA LYS A 194 5.77 -19.00 -6.00
C LYS A 194 4.69 -19.78 -6.73
N LYS A 195 5.07 -20.56 -7.73
CA LYS A 195 4.22 -21.60 -8.31
C LYS A 195 4.08 -22.74 -7.29
N ILE A 196 2.85 -23.05 -6.86
CA ILE A 196 2.57 -24.11 -5.89
C ILE A 196 1.70 -25.18 -6.55
N GLY A 197 2.31 -26.16 -7.15
CA GLY A 197 1.62 -27.31 -7.75
C GLY A 197 0.47 -26.90 -8.69
N MET A 198 -0.72 -27.49 -8.50
CA MET A 198 -1.94 -27.20 -9.26
C MET A 198 -2.82 -26.13 -8.60
N ILE A 199 -2.42 -25.54 -7.47
CA ILE A 199 -3.20 -24.51 -6.78
C ILE A 199 -3.16 -23.22 -7.61
N ASN A 200 -4.35 -22.66 -7.88
CA ASN A 200 -4.44 -21.36 -8.55
C ASN A 200 -4.09 -20.21 -7.58
N VAL A 201 -2.81 -20.15 -7.22
CA VAL A 201 -2.26 -19.13 -6.31
C VAL A 201 -2.52 -17.73 -6.85
N ARG A 202 -2.53 -17.56 -8.19
CA ARG A 202 -2.76 -16.26 -8.82
C ARG A 202 -4.10 -15.67 -8.42
N LYS A 203 -5.21 -16.43 -8.53
CA LYS A 203 -6.55 -15.93 -8.19
C LYS A 203 -6.64 -15.48 -6.73
N GLN A 204 -6.08 -16.27 -5.81
CA GLN A 204 -6.06 -15.91 -4.38
C GLN A 204 -5.26 -14.63 -4.12
N ILE A 205 -4.13 -14.45 -4.82
CA ILE A 205 -3.33 -13.23 -4.72
C ILE A 205 -4.07 -12.04 -5.31
N GLU A 206 -4.70 -12.20 -6.47
CA GLU A 206 -5.52 -11.15 -7.11
C GLU A 206 -6.59 -10.64 -6.16
N GLU A 207 -7.41 -11.52 -5.61
CA GLU A 207 -8.47 -11.17 -4.65
C GLU A 207 -7.90 -10.48 -3.41
N SER A 208 -6.85 -11.05 -2.83
CA SER A 208 -6.22 -10.56 -1.61
C SER A 208 -5.55 -9.19 -1.81
N MET A 209 -4.83 -8.98 -2.91
CA MET A 209 -4.11 -7.72 -3.17
C MET A 209 -5.07 -6.61 -3.60
N THR A 210 -6.07 -6.91 -4.42
CA THR A 210 -7.12 -5.96 -4.80
C THR A 210 -7.87 -5.47 -3.56
N ALA A 211 -8.30 -6.38 -2.69
CA ALA A 211 -8.98 -6.03 -1.45
C ALA A 211 -8.12 -5.14 -0.53
N ARG A 212 -6.78 -5.33 -0.51
CA ARG A 212 -5.86 -4.47 0.24
C ARG A 212 -5.77 -3.06 -0.31
N ILE A 213 -5.68 -2.91 -1.62
CA ILE A 213 -5.63 -1.58 -2.26
C ILE A 213 -6.93 -0.83 -1.98
N GLU A 214 -8.09 -1.49 -2.11
CA GLU A 214 -9.38 -0.89 -1.74
C GLU A 214 -9.44 -0.52 -0.25
N ALA A 215 -8.89 -1.37 0.63
CA ALA A 215 -8.81 -1.07 2.05
C ALA A 215 -7.94 0.16 2.35
N ILE A 216 -6.80 0.29 1.67
CA ILE A 216 -5.91 1.47 1.77
C ILE A 216 -6.65 2.73 1.32
N TYR A 217 -7.35 2.68 0.17
CA TYR A 217 -8.15 3.80 -0.31
C TYR A 217 -9.25 4.19 0.70
N ASN A 218 -10.04 3.21 1.17
CA ASN A 218 -11.11 3.45 2.13
C ASN A 218 -10.58 3.97 3.49
N TRP A 219 -9.42 3.49 3.91
CA TRP A 219 -8.73 4.00 5.09
C TRP A 219 -8.29 5.45 4.88
N PHE A 220 -7.66 5.75 3.74
CA PHE A 220 -7.24 7.09 3.36
C PHE A 220 -8.40 8.09 3.44
N MET A 221 -9.55 7.76 2.83
CA MET A 221 -10.75 8.61 2.83
C MET A 221 -11.29 8.93 4.23
N LYS A 222 -10.94 8.15 5.24
CA LYS A 222 -11.40 8.32 6.64
C LYS A 222 -10.40 9.07 7.54
N GLN A 223 -9.27 9.54 7.00
CA GLN A 223 -8.22 10.17 7.83
C GLN A 223 -8.36 11.69 7.97
N PHE A 224 -9.33 12.27 7.35
CA PHE A 224 -9.59 13.72 7.33
C PHE A 224 -10.78 14.14 8.13
#